data_047d729a7bc6d1417e8da276f3cc7419
#
_entry.id   047d729a7bc6d1417e8da276f3cc7419
#
_cell.length_a   1.000
_cell.length_b   1.000
_cell.length_c   1.000
_cell.angle_alpha   90.00
_cell.angle_beta   90.00
_cell.angle_gamma   90.00
#
_symmetry.space_group_name_H-M   'P 1'
#
loop_
_entity.id
_entity.type
_entity.pdbx_description
1 polymer ?
#
loop_
_entity_poly.entity_id
_entity_poly.type
_entity_poly.pdbx_seq_one_letter_code
_entity_poly.pdbx_strand_id
1 'polypeptide(L)'
;MKMSSEKKKIFGVILSFLLVFSMSVPVMAEDENYPRYLDDAGLLSSSQAQKLEKKLDKISKEHHCDVVIAVANTTNGQDIESFTEDFYDSMGYGQGEKKSGIMLMVSMNERQWNMCTTGDAIDAFTDAGLDYIGETFITYLSDEKYNKAFTTFARLSDKFLNQAEK
;
A
#
# COMPACT_ATOMS: atom_id res chain seq x y z
N MET A 1 -5.48 -16.55 68.60
CA MET A 1 -6.20 -17.37 67.66
C MET A 1 -5.17 -17.92 66.63
N LYS A 2 -4.75 -19.22 66.76
CA LYS A 2 -3.76 -19.85 65.86
C LYS A 2 -4.44 -20.21 64.57
N MET A 3 -4.05 -19.59 63.45
CA MET A 3 -4.48 -20.01 62.14
C MET A 3 -3.91 -21.40 61.83
N SER A 4 -4.77 -22.29 61.43
CA SER A 4 -4.47 -23.68 61.11
C SER A 4 -3.44 -23.76 59.94
N SER A 5 -2.50 -24.70 60.08
CA SER A 5 -1.43 -25.03 59.13
C SER A 5 -1.90 -25.21 57.69
N GLU A 6 -3.13 -25.61 57.51
CA GLU A 6 -3.75 -25.87 56.19
C GLU A 6 -3.98 -24.58 55.37
N LYS A 7 -4.30 -23.46 56.01
CA LYS A 7 -4.52 -22.18 55.30
C LYS A 7 -3.21 -21.57 54.78
N LYS A 8 -2.07 -21.90 55.35
CA LYS A 8 -0.75 -21.47 54.86
C LYS A 8 -0.29 -22.20 53.65
N LYS A 9 -0.71 -23.44 53.43
CA LYS A 9 -0.38 -24.23 52.23
C LYS A 9 -1.18 -23.79 51.04
N ILE A 10 -2.42 -23.35 51.20
CA ILE A 10 -3.28 -22.88 50.13
C ILE A 10 -2.83 -21.50 49.62
N PHE A 11 -2.33 -20.65 50.52
CA PHE A 11 -1.85 -19.31 50.15
C PHE A 11 -0.51 -19.37 49.37
N GLY A 12 0.34 -20.37 49.65
CA GLY A 12 1.60 -20.59 48.93
C GLY A 12 1.42 -21.13 47.50
N VAL A 13 0.34 -21.90 47.24
CA VAL A 13 0.04 -22.48 45.94
C VAL A 13 -0.58 -21.45 45.00
N ILE A 14 -1.35 -20.49 45.51
CA ILE A 14 -1.97 -19.44 44.69
C ILE A 14 -0.93 -18.40 44.27
N LEU A 15 0.11 -18.15 45.04
CA LEU A 15 1.17 -17.20 44.70
C LEU A 15 2.17 -17.75 43.66
N SER A 16 2.26 -19.09 43.54
CA SER A 16 3.15 -19.76 42.55
C SER A 16 2.56 -19.84 41.14
N PHE A 17 1.25 -19.60 41.00
CA PHE A 17 0.57 -19.71 39.69
C PHE A 17 0.47 -18.39 38.92
N LEU A 18 0.92 -17.29 39.52
CA LEU A 18 0.84 -15.93 38.94
C LEU A 18 2.15 -15.48 38.25
N LEU A 19 3.16 -16.39 38.14
CA LEU A 19 4.48 -16.04 37.63
C LEU A 19 4.87 -16.76 36.32
N VAL A 20 3.94 -17.44 35.66
CA VAL A 20 4.23 -18.10 34.40
C VAL A 20 3.13 -17.81 33.37
N PHE A 21 2.97 -16.56 32.98
CA PHE A 21 2.36 -16.27 31.67
C PHE A 21 2.75 -14.86 31.19
N SER A 22 4.08 -14.60 31.22
CA SER A 22 4.64 -13.58 30.33
C SER A 22 5.12 -14.29 29.07
N MET A 23 4.21 -14.99 28.39
CA MET A 23 4.40 -15.25 26.98
C MET A 23 4.12 -13.94 26.29
N SER A 24 5.19 -13.21 25.96
CA SER A 24 5.19 -12.27 24.86
C SER A 24 4.75 -13.05 23.62
N VAL A 25 3.45 -13.00 23.32
CA VAL A 25 2.93 -13.34 22.00
C VAL A 25 3.69 -12.40 21.08
N PRO A 26 4.51 -12.88 20.13
CA PRO A 26 4.98 -12.00 19.09
C PRO A 26 3.70 -11.46 18.46
N VAL A 27 3.45 -10.18 18.55
CA VAL A 27 2.52 -9.49 17.66
C VAL A 27 3.16 -9.70 16.30
N MET A 28 2.74 -10.76 15.61
CA MET A 28 2.87 -10.82 14.18
C MET A 28 2.11 -9.56 13.74
N ALA A 29 2.83 -8.52 13.32
CA ALA A 29 2.26 -7.52 12.47
C ALA A 29 1.66 -8.33 11.31
N GLU A 30 0.34 -8.49 11.28
CA GLU A 30 -0.34 -8.90 10.08
C GLU A 30 0.12 -7.86 9.08
N ASP A 31 0.86 -8.30 8.07
CA ASP A 31 1.14 -7.56 6.87
C ASP A 31 -0.25 -7.30 6.28
N GLU A 32 -0.85 -6.16 6.62
CA GLU A 32 -2.12 -5.74 6.04
C GLU A 32 -1.85 -5.55 4.56
N ASN A 33 -1.96 -6.66 3.82
CA ASN A 33 -1.67 -6.73 2.40
C ASN A 33 -2.84 -6.10 1.64
N TYR A 34 -2.90 -4.76 1.67
CA TYR A 34 -3.87 -4.02 0.86
C TYR A 34 -3.60 -4.28 -0.62
N PRO A 35 -4.67 -4.48 -1.43
CA PRO A 35 -4.51 -4.69 -2.86
C PRO A 35 -3.81 -3.49 -3.50
N ARG A 36 -2.90 -3.76 -4.42
CA ARG A 36 -2.12 -2.74 -5.13
C ARG A 36 -2.82 -2.25 -6.39
N TYR A 37 -3.84 -2.98 -6.84
CA TYR A 37 -4.71 -2.59 -7.94
C TYR A 37 -6.15 -2.57 -7.49
N LEU A 38 -6.76 -1.40 -7.49
CA LEU A 38 -8.18 -1.18 -7.18
C LEU A 38 -8.87 -0.62 -8.42
N ASP A 39 -10.02 -1.15 -8.79
CA ASP A 39 -10.70 -0.81 -10.03
C ASP A 39 -12.22 -0.82 -9.85
N ASP A 40 -12.76 0.30 -9.44
CA ASP A 40 -14.19 0.50 -9.24
C ASP A 40 -14.96 0.61 -10.58
N ALA A 41 -14.25 0.91 -11.67
CA ALA A 41 -14.85 1.06 -12.99
C ALA A 41 -14.84 -0.23 -13.81
N GLY A 42 -14.11 -1.26 -13.36
CA GLY A 42 -14.04 -2.54 -14.06
C GLY A 42 -13.34 -2.46 -15.43
N LEU A 43 -12.24 -1.70 -15.51
CA LEU A 43 -11.53 -1.46 -16.77
C LEU A 43 -10.73 -2.67 -17.27
N LEU A 44 -10.31 -3.55 -16.36
CA LEU A 44 -9.54 -4.74 -16.69
C LEU A 44 -10.38 -6.01 -16.52
N SER A 45 -10.10 -7.01 -17.35
CA SER A 45 -10.60 -8.36 -17.09
C SER A 45 -9.98 -8.93 -15.81
N SER A 46 -10.65 -9.89 -15.18
CA SER A 46 -10.15 -10.54 -13.95
C SER A 46 -8.74 -11.10 -14.12
N SER A 47 -8.42 -11.67 -15.28
CA SER A 47 -7.08 -12.19 -15.57
C SER A 47 -6.03 -11.08 -15.69
N GLN A 48 -6.38 -9.94 -16.30
CA GLN A 48 -5.49 -8.79 -16.41
C GLN A 48 -5.24 -8.15 -15.03
N ALA A 49 -6.32 -7.95 -14.26
CA ALA A 49 -6.26 -7.41 -12.91
C ALA A 49 -5.35 -8.26 -11.99
N GLN A 50 -5.52 -9.59 -11.98
CA GLN A 50 -4.67 -10.48 -11.19
C GLN A 50 -3.20 -10.45 -11.60
N LYS A 51 -2.90 -10.35 -12.91
CA LYS A 51 -1.52 -10.24 -13.40
C LYS A 51 -0.89 -8.92 -12.99
N LEU A 52 -1.66 -7.83 -13.08
CA LEU A 52 -1.21 -6.50 -12.70
C LEU A 52 -0.98 -6.43 -11.17
N GLU A 53 -1.92 -6.93 -10.36
CA GLU A 53 -1.77 -7.02 -8.90
C GLU A 53 -0.48 -7.74 -8.50
N LYS A 54 -0.24 -8.93 -9.04
CA LYS A 54 0.99 -9.69 -8.77
C LYS A 54 2.26 -8.93 -9.17
N LYS A 55 2.21 -8.19 -10.26
CA LYS A 55 3.34 -7.38 -10.72
C LYS A 55 3.61 -6.21 -9.78
N LEU A 56 2.57 -5.47 -9.39
CA LEU A 56 2.67 -4.35 -8.46
C LEU A 56 3.15 -4.81 -7.08
N ASP A 57 2.60 -5.92 -6.58
CA ASP A 57 3.01 -6.50 -5.30
C ASP A 57 4.48 -6.93 -5.31
N LYS A 58 4.93 -7.57 -6.40
CA LYS A 58 6.34 -7.94 -6.57
C LYS A 58 7.25 -6.71 -6.52
N ILE A 59 6.96 -5.68 -7.33
CA ILE A 59 7.74 -4.43 -7.38
C ILE A 59 7.76 -3.77 -6.00
N SER A 60 6.60 -3.68 -5.35
CA SER A 60 6.50 -3.06 -4.02
C SER A 60 7.35 -3.77 -2.97
N LYS A 61 7.38 -5.09 -2.98
CA LYS A 61 8.20 -5.89 -2.05
C LYS A 61 9.69 -5.80 -2.35
N GLU A 62 10.06 -5.81 -3.63
CA GLU A 62 11.48 -5.71 -4.03
C GLU A 62 12.11 -4.38 -3.62
N HIS A 63 11.37 -3.28 -3.73
CA HIS A 63 11.89 -1.93 -3.48
C HIS A 63 11.49 -1.35 -2.11
N HIS A 64 10.79 -2.12 -1.27
CA HIS A 64 10.24 -1.61 0.00
C HIS A 64 9.48 -0.28 -0.17
N CYS A 65 8.73 -0.17 -1.26
CA CYS A 65 8.02 1.03 -1.69
C CYS A 65 6.68 0.62 -2.31
N ASP A 66 5.57 1.11 -1.80
CA ASP A 66 4.27 0.75 -2.36
C ASP A 66 4.08 1.34 -3.75
N VAL A 67 3.78 0.49 -4.73
CA VAL A 67 3.44 0.91 -6.10
C VAL A 67 1.99 0.51 -6.34
N VAL A 68 1.11 1.50 -6.41
CA VAL A 68 -0.34 1.31 -6.37
C VAL A 68 -1.01 1.99 -7.57
N ILE A 69 -2.06 1.36 -8.09
CA ILE A 69 -2.96 1.94 -9.07
C ILE A 69 -4.38 1.85 -8.53
N ALA A 70 -5.08 2.97 -8.49
CA ALA A 70 -6.48 3.04 -8.13
C ALA A 70 -7.30 3.70 -9.23
N VAL A 71 -8.43 3.10 -9.57
CA VAL A 71 -9.39 3.64 -10.53
C VAL A 71 -10.69 3.91 -9.78
N ALA A 72 -11.09 5.17 -9.70
CA ALA A 72 -12.34 5.60 -9.12
C ALA A 72 -13.35 5.96 -10.22
N ASN A 73 -14.63 5.72 -9.98
CA ASN A 73 -15.68 6.19 -10.88
C ASN A 73 -15.77 7.73 -10.87
N THR A 74 -15.59 8.36 -9.70
CA THR A 74 -15.68 9.82 -9.52
C THR A 74 -14.92 10.25 -8.27
N THR A 75 -14.42 11.49 -8.27
CA THR A 75 -13.90 12.14 -7.06
C THR A 75 -15.00 12.81 -6.23
N ASN A 76 -16.27 12.74 -6.66
CA ASN A 76 -17.40 13.44 -6.04
C ASN A 76 -17.19 14.95 -5.91
N GLY A 77 -16.48 15.56 -6.86
CA GLY A 77 -16.20 16.99 -6.90
C GLY A 77 -14.99 17.43 -6.07
N GLN A 78 -14.27 16.51 -5.46
CA GLN A 78 -12.99 16.79 -4.85
C GLN A 78 -11.92 16.98 -5.94
N ASP A 79 -10.95 17.86 -5.70
CA ASP A 79 -9.77 17.98 -6.53
C ASP A 79 -9.00 16.66 -6.61
N ILE A 80 -8.52 16.28 -7.80
CA ILE A 80 -7.90 14.97 -8.03
C ILE A 80 -6.62 14.76 -7.21
N GLU A 81 -5.84 15.80 -6.99
CA GLU A 81 -4.62 15.74 -6.20
C GLU A 81 -4.95 15.45 -4.74
N SER A 82 -5.82 16.27 -4.13
CA SER A 82 -6.30 16.06 -2.77
C SER A 82 -7.00 14.71 -2.60
N PHE A 83 -7.80 14.28 -3.58
CA PHE A 83 -8.46 12.99 -3.56
C PHE A 83 -7.47 11.83 -3.55
N THR A 84 -6.39 11.92 -4.34
CA THR A 84 -5.35 10.91 -4.40
C THR A 84 -4.61 10.77 -3.07
N GLU A 85 -4.22 11.89 -2.47
CA GLU A 85 -3.51 11.93 -1.19
C GLU A 85 -4.37 11.38 -0.05
N ASP A 86 -5.61 11.86 0.08
CA ASP A 86 -6.55 11.40 1.08
C ASP A 86 -6.83 9.89 0.95
N PHE A 87 -6.96 9.39 -0.28
CA PHE A 87 -7.19 7.98 -0.53
C PHE A 87 -5.96 7.15 -0.13
N TYR A 88 -4.77 7.57 -0.54
CA TYR A 88 -3.50 6.91 -0.18
C TYR A 88 -3.35 6.78 1.34
N ASP A 89 -3.55 7.88 2.06
CA ASP A 89 -3.42 7.92 3.52
C ASP A 89 -4.51 7.09 4.22
N SER A 90 -5.76 7.20 3.78
CA SER A 90 -6.89 6.48 4.38
C SER A 90 -6.78 4.96 4.23
N MET A 91 -6.19 4.49 3.14
CA MET A 91 -5.93 3.08 2.89
C MET A 91 -4.67 2.57 3.61
N GLY A 92 -3.88 3.45 4.20
CA GLY A 92 -2.69 3.09 4.95
C GLY A 92 -1.50 2.65 4.09
N TYR A 93 -1.46 3.03 2.81
CA TYR A 93 -0.34 2.71 1.92
C TYR A 93 0.97 3.36 2.39
N GLY A 94 2.06 2.80 1.91
CA GLY A 94 3.43 3.25 2.17
C GLY A 94 4.20 2.31 3.08
N GLN A 95 5.37 1.91 2.64
CA GLN A 95 6.23 0.97 3.36
C GLN A 95 7.28 1.66 4.23
N GLY A 96 7.64 1.00 5.31
CA GLY A 96 8.65 1.46 6.24
C GLY A 96 8.21 2.67 7.09
N GLU A 97 9.13 3.20 7.87
CA GLU A 97 8.88 4.34 8.77
C GLU A 97 8.50 5.61 8.01
N LYS A 98 9.04 5.80 6.81
CA LYS A 98 8.77 6.97 5.97
C LYS A 98 7.51 6.85 5.12
N LYS A 99 6.81 5.72 5.18
CA LYS A 99 5.62 5.46 4.37
C LYS A 99 5.88 5.61 2.86
N SER A 100 6.98 5.02 2.39
CA SER A 100 7.45 5.16 1.01
C SER A 100 6.49 4.51 0.01
N GLY A 101 6.10 5.26 -1.01
CA GLY A 101 5.22 4.75 -2.07
C GLY A 101 4.91 5.73 -3.17
N ILE A 102 4.35 5.21 -4.25
CA ILE A 102 3.77 5.94 -5.38
C ILE A 102 2.39 5.38 -5.71
N MET A 103 1.42 6.24 -5.90
CA MET A 103 0.08 5.88 -6.37
C MET A 103 -0.26 6.64 -7.65
N LEU A 104 -0.78 5.90 -8.64
CA LEU A 104 -1.52 6.45 -9.76
C LEU A 104 -3.02 6.35 -9.46
N MET A 105 -3.70 7.49 -9.37
CA MET A 105 -5.15 7.60 -9.31
C MET A 105 -5.71 7.98 -10.66
N VAL A 106 -6.77 7.30 -11.09
CA VAL A 106 -7.53 7.65 -12.30
C VAL A 106 -8.99 7.84 -11.93
N SER A 107 -9.58 8.97 -12.28
CA SER A 107 -11.01 9.24 -12.12
C SER A 107 -11.70 9.25 -13.48
N MET A 108 -12.68 8.36 -13.64
CA MET A 108 -13.30 8.11 -14.94
C MET A 108 -14.29 9.19 -15.35
N ASN A 109 -15.15 9.65 -14.44
CA ASN A 109 -16.16 10.67 -14.75
C ASN A 109 -15.53 12.02 -15.07
N GLU A 110 -14.55 12.43 -14.28
CA GLU A 110 -13.84 13.70 -14.45
C GLU A 110 -12.79 13.63 -15.55
N ARG A 111 -12.41 12.42 -16.01
CA ARG A 111 -11.34 12.16 -17.00
C ARG A 111 -10.01 12.78 -16.55
N GLN A 112 -9.71 12.62 -15.29
CA GLN A 112 -8.51 13.13 -14.63
C GLN A 112 -7.67 11.98 -14.09
N TRP A 113 -6.41 12.25 -13.90
CA TRP A 113 -5.48 11.37 -13.21
C TRP A 113 -4.47 12.19 -12.41
N ASN A 114 -3.91 11.58 -11.38
CA ASN A 114 -2.84 12.16 -10.59
C ASN A 114 -1.88 11.07 -10.10
N MET A 115 -0.63 11.44 -9.86
CA MET A 115 0.35 10.60 -9.16
C MET A 115 0.79 11.31 -7.89
N CYS A 116 0.73 10.63 -6.76
CA CYS A 116 1.34 11.08 -5.52
C CYS A 116 2.52 10.18 -5.13
N THR A 117 3.54 10.79 -4.53
CA THR A 117 4.72 10.08 -4.00
C THR A 117 4.94 10.44 -2.54
N THR A 118 5.39 9.48 -1.75
CA THR A 118 5.65 9.65 -0.32
C THR A 118 6.96 9.00 0.10
N GLY A 119 7.53 9.49 1.19
CA GLY A 119 8.75 8.94 1.76
C GLY A 119 9.94 8.96 0.81
N ASP A 120 10.71 7.88 0.77
CA ASP A 120 11.89 7.77 -0.10
C ASP A 120 11.55 7.73 -1.60
N ALA A 121 10.29 7.47 -1.95
CA ALA A 121 9.85 7.52 -3.35
C ALA A 121 9.93 8.94 -3.94
N ILE A 122 9.85 10.00 -3.13
CA ILE A 122 10.00 11.39 -3.59
C ILE A 122 11.36 11.59 -4.28
N ASP A 123 12.41 11.02 -3.74
CA ASP A 123 13.75 11.12 -4.33
C ASP A 123 13.91 10.25 -5.58
N ALA A 124 13.24 9.10 -5.62
CA ALA A 124 13.25 8.19 -6.77
C ALA A 124 12.46 8.72 -7.97
N PHE A 125 11.35 9.41 -7.70
CA PHE A 125 10.43 9.96 -8.69
C PHE A 125 10.50 11.49 -8.69
N THR A 126 11.54 12.03 -9.31
CA THR A 126 11.65 13.49 -9.53
C THR A 126 10.50 14.00 -10.39
N ASP A 127 10.25 15.32 -10.38
CA ASP A 127 9.22 15.94 -11.22
C ASP A 127 9.37 15.54 -12.70
N ALA A 128 10.59 15.61 -13.24
CA ALA A 128 10.87 15.17 -14.61
C ALA A 128 10.62 13.66 -14.83
N GLY A 129 10.83 12.85 -13.80
CA GLY A 129 10.52 11.43 -13.83
C GLY A 129 9.01 11.16 -13.86
N LEU A 130 8.24 11.87 -13.05
CA LEU A 130 6.78 11.79 -13.04
C LEU A 130 6.18 12.28 -14.36
N ASP A 131 6.67 13.40 -14.89
CA ASP A 131 6.27 13.90 -16.21
C ASP A 131 6.50 12.85 -17.30
N TYR A 132 7.68 12.24 -17.33
CA TYR A 132 8.00 11.18 -18.31
C TYR A 132 7.08 9.95 -18.17
N ILE A 133 6.77 9.53 -16.94
CA ILE A 133 5.82 8.44 -16.68
C ILE A 133 4.44 8.82 -17.22
N GLY A 134 3.97 10.02 -16.87
CA GLY A 134 2.67 10.55 -17.29
C GLY A 134 2.53 10.61 -18.80
N GLU A 135 3.45 11.27 -19.49
CA GLU A 135 3.47 11.38 -20.96
C GLU A 135 3.48 10.00 -21.65
N THR A 136 4.16 9.01 -21.04
CA THR A 136 4.27 7.68 -21.62
C THR A 136 2.98 6.88 -21.51
N PHE A 137 2.29 6.91 -20.37
CA PHE A 137 1.08 6.10 -20.22
C PHE A 137 -0.20 6.79 -20.68
N ILE A 138 -0.26 8.14 -20.67
CA ILE A 138 -1.48 8.90 -20.98
C ILE A 138 -2.02 8.59 -22.39
N THR A 139 -1.15 8.37 -23.36
CA THR A 139 -1.56 8.01 -24.72
C THR A 139 -2.36 6.71 -24.74
N TYR A 140 -1.92 5.72 -23.96
CA TYR A 140 -2.65 4.45 -23.84
C TYR A 140 -3.94 4.58 -23.07
N LEU A 141 -3.94 5.42 -22.02
CA LEU A 141 -5.13 5.69 -21.21
C LEU A 141 -6.21 6.38 -22.06
N SER A 142 -5.84 7.39 -22.86
CA SER A 142 -6.73 8.11 -23.76
C SER A 142 -7.29 7.25 -24.88
N ASP A 143 -6.53 6.25 -25.33
CA ASP A 143 -6.95 5.26 -26.33
C ASP A 143 -7.76 4.09 -25.73
N GLU A 144 -8.13 4.17 -24.45
CA GLU A 144 -8.82 3.11 -23.71
C GLU A 144 -8.04 1.78 -23.65
N LYS A 145 -6.73 1.83 -23.88
CA LYS A 145 -5.81 0.69 -23.74
C LYS A 145 -5.35 0.54 -22.28
N TYR A 146 -6.31 0.42 -21.38
CA TYR A 146 -6.10 0.47 -19.92
C TYR A 146 -5.03 -0.50 -19.42
N ASN A 147 -5.09 -1.77 -19.82
CA ASN A 147 -4.08 -2.75 -19.43
C ASN A 147 -2.66 -2.32 -19.83
N LYS A 148 -2.50 -1.70 -21.01
CA LYS A 148 -1.22 -1.22 -21.48
C LYS A 148 -0.78 0.04 -20.72
N ALA A 149 -1.69 0.95 -20.44
CA ALA A 149 -1.42 2.13 -19.61
C ALA A 149 -0.89 1.71 -18.24
N PHE A 150 -1.60 0.86 -17.54
CA PHE A 150 -1.27 0.45 -16.17
C PHE A 150 -0.01 -0.43 -16.09
N THR A 151 0.19 -1.34 -17.03
CA THR A 151 1.43 -2.11 -17.09
C THR A 151 2.64 -1.25 -17.48
N THR A 152 2.44 -0.16 -18.21
CA THR A 152 3.49 0.82 -18.52
C THR A 152 3.86 1.60 -17.27
N PHE A 153 2.89 2.10 -16.50
CA PHE A 153 3.14 2.74 -15.21
C PHE A 153 3.94 1.81 -14.28
N ALA A 154 3.48 0.57 -14.08
CA ALA A 154 4.17 -0.39 -13.23
C ALA A 154 5.62 -0.64 -13.66
N ARG A 155 5.87 -0.80 -14.95
CA ARG A 155 7.22 -1.03 -15.50
C ARG A 155 8.13 0.18 -15.34
N LEU A 156 7.60 1.39 -15.51
CA LEU A 156 8.38 2.61 -15.33
C LEU A 156 8.67 2.88 -13.87
N SER A 157 7.72 2.62 -12.98
CA SER A 157 7.94 2.72 -11.54
C SER A 157 9.08 1.80 -11.08
N ASP A 158 9.05 0.54 -11.50
CA ASP A 158 10.13 -0.42 -11.26
C ASP A 158 11.49 0.10 -11.77
N LYS A 159 11.52 0.65 -12.98
CA LYS A 159 12.75 1.20 -13.57
C LYS A 159 13.32 2.37 -12.73
N PHE A 160 12.47 3.30 -12.30
CA PHE A 160 12.93 4.46 -11.52
C PHE A 160 13.40 4.05 -10.13
N LEU A 161 12.70 3.14 -9.47
CA LEU A 161 13.12 2.60 -8.18
C LEU A 161 14.47 1.87 -8.28
N ASN A 162 14.67 1.02 -9.29
CA ASN A 162 15.96 0.38 -9.58
C ASN A 162 17.11 1.36 -9.86
N GLN A 163 16.82 2.54 -10.37
CA GLN A 163 17.83 3.58 -10.62
C GLN A 163 18.21 4.33 -9.36
N ALA A 164 17.28 4.55 -8.45
CA ALA A 164 17.51 5.24 -7.19
C ALA A 164 18.32 4.41 -6.18
N GLU A 165 18.32 3.07 -6.30
CA GLU A 165 19.08 2.15 -5.44
C GLU A 165 20.56 2.01 -5.83
N LYS A 166 21.02 2.63 -6.93
CA LYS A 166 22.40 2.54 -7.44
C LYS A 166 23.24 3.71 -7.01
#